data_ab82de9aef7487f39054b590d8d1d74b
#
_entry.id   ab82de9aef7487f39054b590d8d1d74b
#
_cell.length_a   1.000
_cell.length_b   1.000
_cell.length_c   1.000
_cell.angle_alpha   90.00
_cell.angle_beta   90.00
_cell.angle_gamma   90.00
#
_symmetry.space_group_name_H-M   'P 1'
#
loop_
_entity.id
_entity.type
_entity.pdbx_description
1 polymer ?
#
loop_
_entity_poly.entity_id
_entity_poly.type
_entity_poly.pdbx_seq_one_letter_code
_entity_poly.pdbx_strand_id
1 'polypeptide(L)'
;GSLAAGSVNSATDATVYKADTPMAIASASKWIFAAYVAQVRTGLLTAQDIKFLNFRSGYSSFNGCQQGQSVDECVAFGNNGVYHPATDGLFSYGGGHMEKHASTIGLGALRNDGLAAEIRAKVGNDIALIYTQPQLAGGIYTTADDYALFLRRLLGGQLALGALLGTHAVCTNPATCLQAVNTPVPTTESWNYSLGHWVEADPIVGDGAFSSAGAFGFYPWIDASKTWYGIVARKQATSGQDPDQSLGEGYRSAQCGRLIRKAWVTATAQ
;
A
#
# COMPACT_ATOMS: atom_id res chain seq x y z
N GLY A 1 -12.64 14.20 14.54
CA GLY A 1 -11.58 14.90 15.26
C GLY A 1 -10.22 14.40 14.82
N SER A 2 -9.26 15.29 14.62
CA SER A 2 -7.88 14.91 14.39
C SER A 2 -7.16 14.82 15.74
N LEU A 3 -6.53 13.70 16.03
CA LEU A 3 -5.51 13.68 17.07
C LEU A 3 -4.24 14.28 16.48
N ALA A 4 -3.76 15.37 17.04
CA ALA A 4 -2.46 15.90 16.70
C ALA A 4 -1.40 14.88 17.12
N ALA A 5 -0.63 14.41 16.17
CA ALA A 5 0.49 13.56 16.46
C ALA A 5 1.66 14.38 17.02
N GLY A 6 2.37 13.84 17.98
CA GLY A 6 3.71 14.28 18.31
C GLY A 6 4.68 13.87 17.19
N SER A 7 5.70 14.69 16.93
CA SER A 7 6.82 14.30 16.08
C SER A 7 7.96 13.82 16.98
N VAL A 8 8.50 12.62 16.68
CA VAL A 8 9.73 12.15 17.33
C VAL A 8 10.82 12.16 16.27
N ASN A 9 11.81 13.02 16.45
CA ASN A 9 12.95 13.09 15.55
C ASN A 9 14.10 12.25 16.10
N SER A 10 14.87 11.61 15.20
CA SER A 10 16.15 11.05 15.59
C SER A 10 17.15 12.17 15.88
N ALA A 11 18.21 11.89 16.62
CA ALA A 11 19.28 12.85 16.91
C ALA A 11 19.99 13.39 15.65
N THR A 12 19.80 12.74 14.50
CA THR A 12 20.43 13.09 13.22
C THR A 12 19.49 13.77 12.23
N ASP A 13 18.18 13.87 12.55
CA ASP A 13 17.19 14.52 11.70
C ASP A 13 16.51 15.67 12.47
N ALA A 14 16.86 16.89 12.14
CA ALA A 14 16.29 18.11 12.75
C ALA A 14 14.94 18.52 12.12
N THR A 15 14.38 17.74 11.19
CA THR A 15 13.13 18.06 10.52
C THR A 15 11.98 18.02 11.52
N VAL A 16 11.20 19.10 11.58
CA VAL A 16 9.95 19.11 12.34
C VAL A 16 8.86 18.48 11.46
N TYR A 17 8.53 17.24 11.73
CA TYR A 17 7.49 16.53 10.98
C TYR A 17 6.10 16.98 11.42
N LYS A 18 5.27 17.32 10.42
CA LYS A 18 3.86 17.70 10.57
C LYS A 18 3.00 16.84 9.65
N ALA A 19 1.68 16.94 9.77
CA ALA A 19 0.75 16.21 8.92
C ALA A 19 0.88 16.58 7.43
N ASP A 20 1.29 17.82 7.15
CA ASP A 20 1.55 18.36 5.81
C ASP A 20 3.00 18.14 5.31
N THR A 21 3.85 17.45 6.07
CA THR A 21 5.21 17.15 5.65
C THR A 21 5.24 16.06 4.59
N PRO A 22 5.73 16.34 3.37
CA PRO A 22 5.77 15.35 2.31
C PRO A 22 6.80 14.26 2.58
N MET A 23 6.47 13.02 2.24
CA MET A 23 7.37 11.87 2.38
C MET A 23 7.07 10.77 1.37
N ALA A 24 8.06 9.92 1.10
CA ALA A 24 7.87 8.72 0.31
C ALA A 24 7.01 7.71 1.10
N ILE A 25 5.91 7.27 0.51
CA ILE A 25 4.98 6.36 1.18
C ILE A 25 5.17 4.90 0.78
N ALA A 26 6.12 4.61 -0.11
CA ALA A 26 6.44 3.27 -0.57
C ALA A 26 5.18 2.44 -0.88
N SER A 27 5.04 1.23 -0.32
CA SER A 27 3.93 0.32 -0.61
C SER A 27 2.53 0.85 -0.27
N ALA A 28 2.39 1.93 0.50
CA ALA A 28 1.10 2.59 0.67
C ALA A 28 0.56 3.17 -0.65
N SER A 29 1.40 3.34 -1.67
CA SER A 29 0.99 3.67 -3.05
C SER A 29 0.07 2.63 -3.67
N LYS A 30 0.18 1.36 -3.26
CA LYS A 30 -0.60 0.25 -3.81
C LYS A 30 -2.10 0.42 -3.62
N TRP A 31 -2.48 0.95 -2.47
CA TRP A 31 -3.89 1.20 -2.16
C TRP A 31 -4.48 2.30 -3.05
N ILE A 32 -3.71 3.36 -3.31
CA ILE A 32 -4.11 4.45 -4.22
C ILE A 32 -4.25 3.92 -5.65
N PHE A 33 -3.30 3.11 -6.14
CA PHE A 33 -3.42 2.49 -7.47
C PHE A 33 -4.63 1.55 -7.58
N ALA A 34 -4.89 0.74 -6.55
CA ALA A 34 -6.08 -0.11 -6.54
C ALA A 34 -7.38 0.70 -6.56
N ALA A 35 -7.43 1.83 -5.86
CA ALA A 35 -8.56 2.74 -5.91
C ALA A 35 -8.73 3.37 -7.30
N TYR A 36 -7.64 3.74 -7.96
CA TYR A 36 -7.65 4.18 -9.36
C TYR A 36 -8.29 3.13 -10.26
N VAL A 37 -7.83 1.88 -10.20
CA VAL A 37 -8.39 0.78 -11.02
C VAL A 37 -9.87 0.60 -10.74
N ALA A 38 -10.27 0.54 -9.47
CA ALA A 38 -11.69 0.40 -9.09
C ALA A 38 -12.53 1.57 -9.62
N GLN A 39 -12.00 2.79 -9.63
CA GLN A 39 -12.69 3.97 -10.13
C GLN A 39 -12.83 3.94 -11.66
N VAL A 40 -11.77 3.56 -12.40
CA VAL A 40 -11.82 3.38 -13.86
C VAL A 40 -12.83 2.30 -14.26
N ARG A 41 -12.95 1.24 -13.46
CA ARG A 41 -13.92 0.15 -13.66
C ARG A 41 -15.30 0.44 -13.08
N THR A 42 -15.54 1.63 -12.52
CA THR A 42 -16.81 1.98 -11.84
C THR A 42 -17.25 0.95 -10.78
N GLY A 43 -16.27 0.34 -10.10
CA GLY A 43 -16.47 -0.72 -9.09
C GLY A 43 -16.62 -2.13 -9.65
N LEU A 44 -16.70 -2.30 -10.97
CA LEU A 44 -16.89 -3.60 -11.64
C LEU A 44 -15.56 -4.18 -12.13
N LEU A 45 -14.76 -4.68 -11.20
CA LEU A 45 -13.45 -5.26 -11.51
C LEU A 45 -13.59 -6.55 -12.33
N THR A 46 -12.76 -6.68 -13.35
CA THR A 46 -12.63 -7.94 -14.10
C THR A 46 -11.86 -8.98 -13.28
N ALA A 47 -11.98 -10.25 -13.65
CA ALA A 47 -11.17 -11.32 -13.04
C ALA A 47 -9.66 -11.05 -13.18
N GLN A 48 -9.25 -10.40 -14.26
CA GLN A 48 -7.86 -10.01 -14.48
C GLN A 48 -7.44 -8.88 -13.54
N ASP A 49 -8.24 -7.82 -13.38
CA ASP A 49 -7.96 -6.75 -12.41
C ASP A 49 -7.78 -7.31 -11.00
N ILE A 50 -8.70 -8.20 -10.57
CA ILE A 50 -8.63 -8.87 -9.24
C ILE A 50 -7.35 -9.69 -9.11
N LYS A 51 -6.98 -10.45 -10.15
CA LYS A 51 -5.78 -11.29 -10.15
C LYS A 51 -4.50 -10.45 -9.99
N PHE A 52 -4.41 -9.32 -10.68
CA PHE A 52 -3.28 -8.39 -10.56
C PHE A 52 -3.25 -7.67 -9.20
N LEU A 53 -4.38 -7.13 -8.77
CA LEU A 53 -4.48 -6.39 -7.51
C LEU A 53 -4.31 -7.28 -6.27
N ASN A 54 -4.57 -8.57 -6.39
CA ASN A 54 -4.33 -9.57 -5.34
C ASN A 54 -2.96 -10.26 -5.45
N PHE A 55 -2.06 -9.75 -6.29
CA PHE A 55 -0.69 -10.26 -6.46
C PHE A 55 -0.62 -11.75 -6.80
N ARG A 56 -1.50 -12.18 -7.71
CA ARG A 56 -1.62 -13.56 -8.20
C ARG A 56 -1.42 -13.68 -9.72
N SER A 57 -0.91 -12.65 -10.38
CA SER A 57 -0.84 -12.58 -11.84
C SER A 57 0.39 -13.25 -12.46
N GLY A 58 1.27 -13.86 -11.66
CA GLY A 58 2.54 -14.42 -12.14
C GLY A 58 3.63 -13.39 -12.46
N TYR A 59 3.35 -12.08 -12.45
CA TYR A 59 4.37 -11.03 -12.61
C TYR A 59 4.94 -10.64 -11.24
N SER A 60 5.59 -11.57 -10.58
CA SER A 60 6.03 -11.46 -9.18
C SER A 60 7.39 -10.80 -9.00
N SER A 61 8.22 -10.69 -10.04
CA SER A 61 9.53 -10.04 -9.98
C SER A 61 9.43 -8.52 -10.07
N PHE A 62 10.30 -7.82 -9.33
CA PHE A 62 10.38 -6.38 -9.42
C PHE A 62 11.73 -5.84 -8.93
N ASN A 63 12.43 -5.09 -9.78
CA ASN A 63 13.73 -4.48 -9.50
C ASN A 63 13.65 -2.95 -9.31
N GLY A 64 12.44 -2.39 -9.27
CA GLY A 64 12.23 -0.93 -9.22
C GLY A 64 12.19 -0.29 -10.62
N CYS A 65 11.67 0.94 -10.67
CA CYS A 65 11.69 1.78 -11.85
C CYS A 65 12.84 2.79 -11.76
N GLN A 66 13.37 3.24 -12.89
CA GLN A 66 14.36 4.30 -12.96
C GLN A 66 13.67 5.65 -13.12
N GLN A 67 14.29 6.70 -12.60
CA GLN A 67 13.81 8.06 -12.79
C GLN A 67 13.77 8.41 -14.30
N GLY A 68 12.69 9.04 -14.73
CA GLY A 68 12.51 9.45 -16.12
C GLY A 68 11.96 8.38 -17.06
N GLN A 69 11.81 7.13 -16.61
CA GLN A 69 11.13 6.09 -17.40
C GLN A 69 9.63 6.40 -17.54
N SER A 70 9.00 5.83 -18.56
CA SER A 70 7.57 5.59 -18.60
C SER A 70 7.23 4.29 -17.85
N VAL A 71 5.94 4.04 -17.61
CA VAL A 71 5.48 2.76 -17.02
C VAL A 71 5.92 1.57 -17.87
N ASP A 72 5.81 1.64 -19.21
CA ASP A 72 6.25 0.55 -20.10
C ASP A 72 7.76 0.37 -20.10
N GLU A 73 8.53 1.45 -20.05
CA GLU A 73 9.99 1.38 -19.92
C GLU A 73 10.39 0.76 -18.57
N CYS A 74 9.65 1.05 -17.49
CA CYS A 74 9.86 0.39 -16.20
C CYS A 74 9.51 -1.11 -16.26
N VAL A 75 8.41 -1.48 -16.89
CA VAL A 75 8.03 -2.90 -17.08
C VAL A 75 9.08 -3.66 -17.88
N ALA A 76 9.69 -3.01 -18.88
CA ALA A 76 10.77 -3.61 -19.68
C ALA A 76 12.14 -3.63 -18.97
N PHE A 77 12.28 -2.94 -17.84
CA PHE A 77 13.55 -2.84 -17.13
C PHE A 77 13.82 -4.07 -16.26
N GLY A 78 14.99 -4.69 -16.45
CA GLY A 78 15.40 -5.87 -15.69
C GLY A 78 14.39 -7.02 -15.81
N ASN A 79 13.89 -7.50 -14.67
CA ASN A 79 12.93 -8.61 -14.59
C ASN A 79 11.51 -8.15 -14.28
N ASN A 80 11.20 -6.84 -14.34
CA ASN A 80 9.91 -6.30 -13.89
C ASN A 80 8.69 -6.86 -14.67
N GLY A 81 8.86 -7.12 -15.97
CA GLY A 81 7.80 -7.63 -16.83
C GLY A 81 7.86 -9.13 -17.10
N VAL A 82 8.71 -9.87 -16.37
CA VAL A 82 8.86 -11.31 -16.57
C VAL A 82 7.70 -12.06 -15.94
N TYR A 83 7.05 -12.90 -16.73
CA TYR A 83 5.99 -13.78 -16.28
C TYR A 83 6.56 -15.08 -15.72
N HIS A 84 6.13 -15.46 -14.53
CA HIS A 84 6.52 -16.68 -13.84
C HIS A 84 5.34 -17.64 -13.71
N PRO A 85 5.21 -18.65 -14.57
CA PRO A 85 4.08 -19.60 -14.53
C PRO A 85 3.92 -20.30 -13.18
N ALA A 86 5.03 -20.55 -12.48
CA ALA A 86 5.02 -21.22 -11.18
C ALA A 86 4.36 -20.39 -10.06
N THR A 87 4.24 -19.07 -10.21
CA THR A 87 3.58 -18.18 -9.26
C THR A 87 2.23 -17.68 -9.77
N ASP A 88 1.83 -18.08 -10.97
CA ASP A 88 0.53 -17.69 -11.51
C ASP A 88 -0.62 -18.35 -10.73
N GLY A 89 -1.56 -17.54 -10.26
CA GLY A 89 -2.63 -17.98 -9.38
C GLY A 89 -2.24 -18.07 -7.90
N LEU A 90 -0.95 -17.94 -7.54
CA LEU A 90 -0.46 -17.92 -6.16
C LEU A 90 -0.17 -16.49 -5.70
N PHE A 91 -0.40 -16.21 -4.43
CA PHE A 91 -0.02 -14.91 -3.84
C PHE A 91 1.52 -14.82 -3.75
N SER A 92 2.09 -13.78 -4.32
CA SER A 92 3.50 -13.45 -4.19
C SER A 92 3.67 -11.93 -4.11
N TYR A 93 4.05 -11.40 -2.95
CA TYR A 93 4.15 -9.97 -2.77
C TYR A 93 5.27 -9.37 -3.61
N GLY A 94 4.92 -8.47 -4.54
CA GLY A 94 5.88 -7.83 -5.43
C GLY A 94 5.27 -6.70 -6.26
N GLY A 95 6.10 -5.72 -6.67
CA GLY A 95 5.64 -4.56 -7.45
C GLY A 95 5.23 -4.91 -8.88
N GLY A 96 5.88 -5.89 -9.49
CA GLY A 96 5.71 -6.23 -10.91
C GLY A 96 4.25 -6.46 -11.33
N HIS A 97 3.43 -7.00 -10.45
CA HIS A 97 1.98 -7.14 -10.70
C HIS A 97 1.32 -5.81 -11.05
N MET A 98 1.57 -4.77 -10.27
CA MET A 98 0.91 -3.47 -10.48
C MET A 98 1.50 -2.71 -11.66
N GLU A 99 2.80 -2.77 -11.85
CA GLU A 99 3.46 -2.14 -13.01
C GLU A 99 2.95 -2.78 -14.32
N LYS A 100 2.90 -4.11 -14.39
CA LYS A 100 2.36 -4.81 -15.55
C LYS A 100 0.87 -4.52 -15.76
N HIS A 101 0.09 -4.48 -14.69
CA HIS A 101 -1.33 -4.12 -14.77
C HIS A 101 -1.51 -2.71 -15.35
N ALA A 102 -0.78 -1.73 -14.81
CA ALA A 102 -0.84 -0.35 -15.29
C ALA A 102 -0.52 -0.23 -16.79
N SER A 103 0.52 -0.94 -17.25
CA SER A 103 0.85 -1.04 -18.68
C SER A 103 -0.34 -1.57 -19.49
N THR A 104 -1.04 -2.61 -19.02
CA THR A 104 -2.15 -3.24 -19.75
C THR A 104 -3.45 -2.43 -19.76
N ILE A 105 -3.63 -1.50 -18.82
CA ILE A 105 -4.84 -0.67 -18.72
C ILE A 105 -4.66 0.75 -19.26
N GLY A 106 -3.60 0.98 -20.04
CA GLY A 106 -3.40 2.22 -20.80
C GLY A 106 -2.51 3.27 -20.16
N LEU A 107 -1.84 2.95 -19.03
CA LEU A 107 -0.90 3.88 -18.38
C LEU A 107 0.54 3.77 -18.92
N GLY A 108 0.80 2.85 -19.83
CA GLY A 108 2.15 2.46 -20.29
C GLY A 108 3.04 3.62 -20.75
N ALA A 109 2.50 4.57 -21.51
CA ALA A 109 3.26 5.71 -22.03
C ALA A 109 3.52 6.83 -21.00
N LEU A 110 2.85 6.78 -19.84
CA LEU A 110 2.92 7.85 -18.86
C LEU A 110 4.24 7.83 -18.07
N ARG A 111 4.80 9.02 -17.88
CA ARG A 111 5.93 9.33 -17.00
C ARG A 111 5.40 9.95 -15.70
N ASN A 112 6.27 10.25 -14.76
CA ASN A 112 5.93 10.72 -13.41
C ASN A 112 4.78 11.73 -13.35
N ASP A 113 4.88 12.85 -14.07
CA ASP A 113 3.90 13.95 -14.00
C ASP A 113 2.56 13.54 -14.62
N GLY A 114 2.59 12.90 -15.79
CA GLY A 114 1.41 12.41 -16.47
C GLY A 114 0.70 11.32 -15.65
N LEU A 115 1.48 10.43 -15.02
CA LEU A 115 0.96 9.40 -14.15
C LEU A 115 0.30 10.00 -12.91
N ALA A 116 0.95 10.97 -12.25
CA ALA A 116 0.38 11.68 -11.10
C ALA A 116 -0.93 12.40 -11.48
N ALA A 117 -0.96 13.07 -12.64
CA ALA A 117 -2.15 13.76 -13.12
C ALA A 117 -3.31 12.77 -13.39
N GLU A 118 -3.04 11.65 -14.05
CA GLU A 118 -4.05 10.62 -14.36
C GLU A 118 -4.61 9.97 -13.09
N ILE A 119 -3.74 9.61 -12.14
CA ILE A 119 -4.18 9.05 -10.85
C ILE A 119 -5.06 10.06 -10.12
N ARG A 120 -4.62 11.32 -9.97
CA ARG A 120 -5.41 12.37 -9.29
C ARG A 120 -6.76 12.64 -9.98
N ALA A 121 -6.81 12.60 -11.30
CA ALA A 121 -8.07 12.80 -12.04
C ALA A 121 -9.15 11.78 -11.65
N LYS A 122 -8.77 10.60 -11.15
CA LYS A 122 -9.71 9.54 -10.72
C LYS A 122 -9.90 9.46 -9.21
N VAL A 123 -8.82 9.63 -8.42
CA VAL A 123 -8.93 9.51 -6.96
C VAL A 123 -9.22 10.86 -6.27
N GLY A 124 -8.94 11.98 -6.94
CA GLY A 124 -9.23 13.33 -6.46
C GLY A 124 -8.13 14.33 -6.80
N ASN A 125 -8.48 15.38 -7.54
CA ASN A 125 -7.54 16.43 -7.96
C ASN A 125 -7.00 17.27 -6.80
N ASP A 126 -7.64 17.27 -5.67
CA ASP A 126 -7.28 17.94 -4.42
C ASP A 126 -6.38 17.10 -3.51
N ILE A 127 -6.07 15.85 -3.88
CA ILE A 127 -5.06 15.02 -3.22
C ILE A 127 -3.71 15.33 -3.83
N ALA A 128 -2.84 16.04 -3.11
CA ALA A 128 -1.51 16.35 -3.59
C ALA A 128 -0.61 15.11 -3.51
N LEU A 129 -0.32 14.53 -4.65
CA LEU A 129 0.65 13.45 -4.80
C LEU A 129 1.49 13.64 -6.06
N ILE A 130 2.73 13.19 -5.99
CA ILE A 130 3.63 13.10 -7.12
C ILE A 130 4.25 11.70 -7.19
N TYR A 131 4.76 11.33 -8.35
CA TYR A 131 5.60 10.15 -8.53
C TYR A 131 7.06 10.58 -8.62
N THR A 132 7.95 10.01 -7.83
CA THR A 132 9.40 10.23 -7.95
C THR A 132 10.01 9.33 -9.02
N GLN A 133 9.35 8.24 -9.31
CA GLN A 133 9.60 7.30 -10.40
C GLN A 133 8.26 6.66 -10.78
N PRO A 134 8.05 6.21 -12.04
CA PRO A 134 6.74 5.75 -12.52
C PRO A 134 6.38 4.36 -11.95
N GLN A 135 6.37 4.24 -10.64
CA GLN A 135 6.23 3.00 -9.89
C GLN A 135 4.89 3.00 -9.14
N LEU A 136 3.88 2.31 -9.69
CA LEU A 136 2.54 2.25 -9.12
C LEU A 136 2.54 1.59 -7.73
N ALA A 137 3.40 0.61 -7.55
CA ALA A 137 3.51 -0.15 -6.31
C ALA A 137 4.26 0.58 -5.18
N GLY A 138 4.88 1.76 -5.44
CA GLY A 138 5.71 2.35 -4.40
C GLY A 138 6.30 3.73 -4.66
N GLY A 139 6.02 4.36 -5.79
CA GLY A 139 6.69 5.60 -6.23
C GLY A 139 6.05 6.91 -5.77
N ILE A 140 4.97 6.85 -5.00
CA ILE A 140 4.25 8.07 -4.57
C ILE A 140 4.99 8.77 -3.42
N TYR A 141 5.02 10.09 -3.53
CA TYR A 141 5.46 11.04 -2.51
C TYR A 141 4.30 11.97 -2.20
N THR A 142 3.85 12.03 -0.94
CA THR A 142 2.67 12.76 -0.51
C THR A 142 2.72 13.05 0.99
N THR A 143 1.68 13.66 1.54
CA THR A 143 1.57 14.03 2.96
C THR A 143 0.59 13.11 3.70
N ALA A 144 0.63 13.11 5.03
CA ALA A 144 -0.39 12.42 5.83
C ALA A 144 -1.77 13.06 5.65
N ASP A 145 -1.84 14.39 5.49
CA ASP A 145 -3.10 15.11 5.26
C ASP A 145 -3.75 14.71 3.95
N ASP A 146 -2.98 14.63 2.86
CA ASP A 146 -3.48 14.20 1.56
C ASP A 146 -3.90 12.73 1.58
N TYR A 147 -3.12 11.88 2.23
CA TYR A 147 -3.52 10.48 2.38
C TYR A 147 -4.76 10.32 3.25
N ALA A 148 -4.92 11.14 4.28
CA ALA A 148 -6.14 11.19 5.09
C ALA A 148 -7.36 11.62 4.27
N LEU A 149 -7.19 12.54 3.32
CA LEU A 149 -8.25 12.91 2.38
C LEU A 149 -8.65 11.72 1.50
N PHE A 150 -7.66 10.95 1.00
CA PHE A 150 -7.91 9.70 0.27
C PHE A 150 -8.71 8.69 1.13
N LEU A 151 -8.33 8.45 2.39
CA LEU A 151 -9.04 7.52 3.28
C LEU A 151 -10.48 7.99 3.57
N ARG A 152 -10.69 9.30 3.76
CA ARG A 152 -12.05 9.86 3.91
C ARG A 152 -12.92 9.61 2.70
N ARG A 153 -12.36 9.68 1.48
CA ARG A 153 -13.10 9.39 0.25
C ARG A 153 -13.48 7.92 0.11
N LEU A 154 -12.62 7.01 0.58
CA LEU A 154 -12.97 5.59 0.67
C LEU A 154 -14.14 5.38 1.63
N LEU A 155 -14.06 5.93 2.85
CA LEU A 155 -15.11 5.81 3.87
C LEU A 155 -16.41 6.51 3.48
N GLY A 156 -16.32 7.66 2.82
CA GLY A 156 -17.47 8.42 2.35
C GLY A 156 -18.14 7.89 1.08
N GLY A 157 -17.67 6.76 0.54
CA GLY A 157 -18.23 6.15 -0.68
C GLY A 157 -17.97 6.94 -1.96
N GLN A 158 -17.07 7.92 -1.93
CA GLN A 158 -16.69 8.71 -3.11
C GLN A 158 -15.73 7.95 -4.04
N LEU A 159 -15.06 6.92 -3.52
CA LEU A 159 -14.23 6.01 -4.29
C LEU A 159 -14.81 4.60 -4.26
N ALA A 160 -14.97 4.00 -5.44
CA ALA A 160 -15.58 2.69 -5.62
C ALA A 160 -14.91 1.58 -4.78
N LEU A 161 -13.59 1.68 -4.54
CA LEU A 161 -12.86 0.73 -3.72
C LEU A 161 -13.35 0.69 -2.26
N GLY A 162 -13.96 1.75 -1.74
CA GLY A 162 -14.51 1.80 -0.38
C GLY A 162 -15.51 0.69 -0.11
N ALA A 163 -16.42 0.42 -1.04
CA ALA A 163 -17.38 -0.69 -0.96
C ALA A 163 -16.72 -2.07 -1.13
N LEU A 164 -15.53 -2.13 -1.72
CA LEU A 164 -14.80 -3.36 -2.04
C LEU A 164 -13.73 -3.73 -0.99
N LEU A 165 -13.55 -2.92 0.05
CA LEU A 165 -12.55 -3.20 1.10
C LEU A 165 -12.76 -4.59 1.71
N GLY A 166 -11.71 -5.41 1.66
CA GLY A 166 -11.68 -6.78 2.18
C GLY A 166 -12.36 -7.81 1.27
N THR A 167 -12.95 -7.41 0.13
CA THR A 167 -13.51 -8.39 -0.82
C THR A 167 -12.41 -9.11 -1.60
N HIS A 168 -12.68 -10.30 -2.09
CA HIS A 168 -11.70 -11.12 -2.84
C HIS A 168 -10.40 -11.38 -2.07
N ALA A 169 -10.43 -11.31 -0.74
CA ALA A 169 -9.25 -11.52 0.09
C ALA A 169 -8.62 -12.90 -0.13
N VAL A 170 -7.30 -12.95 -0.18
CA VAL A 170 -6.52 -14.18 -0.33
C VAL A 170 -5.56 -14.31 0.85
N CYS A 171 -5.29 -15.54 1.27
CA CYS A 171 -4.30 -15.80 2.31
C CYS A 171 -2.88 -15.51 1.82
N THR A 172 -2.01 -15.08 2.72
CA THR A 172 -0.67 -14.58 2.36
C THR A 172 0.49 -15.26 3.07
N ASN A 173 0.21 -16.07 4.08
CA ASN A 173 1.23 -16.71 4.88
C ASN A 173 1.64 -18.07 4.26
N PRO A 174 2.86 -18.20 3.69
CA PRO A 174 3.29 -19.45 3.06
C PRO A 174 3.47 -20.61 4.04
N ALA A 175 3.56 -20.36 5.35
CA ALA A 175 3.65 -21.42 6.35
C ALA A 175 2.29 -22.11 6.63
N THR A 176 1.18 -21.43 6.35
CA THR A 176 -0.17 -21.93 6.64
C THR A 176 -1.10 -21.99 5.44
N CYS A 177 -0.67 -21.46 4.29
CA CYS A 177 -1.47 -21.33 3.09
C CYS A 177 -0.67 -21.75 1.84
N LEU A 178 -1.06 -22.85 1.21
CA LEU A 178 -0.43 -23.37 0.00
C LEU A 178 -0.57 -22.44 -1.23
N GLN A 179 -1.45 -21.45 -1.17
CA GLN A 179 -1.64 -20.47 -2.24
C GLN A 179 -0.76 -19.22 -2.06
N ALA A 180 0.13 -19.19 -1.08
CA ALA A 180 1.07 -18.11 -0.84
C ALA A 180 2.51 -18.56 -1.03
N VAL A 181 3.30 -17.74 -1.70
CA VAL A 181 4.72 -18.01 -2.00
C VAL A 181 5.64 -17.07 -1.24
N ASN A 182 5.30 -15.78 -1.18
CA ASN A 182 6.13 -14.76 -0.57
C ASN A 182 5.28 -13.65 0.08
N THR A 183 5.63 -13.27 1.30
CA THR A 183 4.98 -12.19 2.06
C THR A 183 6.00 -11.38 2.85
N PRO A 184 5.81 -10.04 3.00
CA PRO A 184 6.62 -9.23 3.89
C PRO A 184 6.12 -9.25 5.36
N VAL A 185 4.99 -9.92 5.62
CA VAL A 185 4.47 -10.11 6.98
C VAL A 185 5.16 -11.31 7.60
N PRO A 186 5.57 -11.26 8.88
CA PRO A 186 6.14 -12.42 9.56
C PRO A 186 5.23 -13.64 9.50
N THR A 187 5.79 -14.82 9.26
CA THR A 187 5.00 -16.07 9.14
C THR A 187 4.38 -16.53 10.46
N THR A 188 4.66 -15.84 11.56
CA THR A 188 3.97 -16.00 12.83
C THR A 188 2.57 -15.37 12.85
N GLU A 189 2.24 -14.56 11.83
CA GLU A 189 0.92 -13.93 11.66
C GLU A 189 0.28 -14.31 10.32
N SER A 190 -1.04 -14.37 10.31
CA SER A 190 -1.84 -14.73 9.13
C SER A 190 -2.70 -13.55 8.69
N TRP A 191 -2.13 -12.67 7.87
CA TRP A 191 -2.90 -11.61 7.21
C TRP A 191 -3.45 -12.09 5.87
N ASN A 192 -4.51 -11.44 5.42
CA ASN A 192 -5.01 -11.59 4.05
C ASN A 192 -4.64 -10.36 3.21
N TYR A 193 -4.65 -10.51 1.91
CA TYR A 193 -4.47 -9.42 0.96
C TYR A 193 -5.68 -9.30 0.04
N SER A 194 -6.17 -8.10 -0.15
CA SER A 194 -7.37 -7.81 -0.92
C SER A 194 -7.15 -6.55 -1.75
N LEU A 195 -7.23 -6.65 -3.07
CA LEU A 195 -7.29 -5.51 -3.98
C LEU A 195 -6.33 -4.36 -3.60
N GLY A 196 -5.05 -4.68 -3.48
CA GLY A 196 -3.99 -3.68 -3.22
C GLY A 196 -3.84 -3.23 -1.76
N HIS A 197 -4.53 -3.85 -0.82
CA HIS A 197 -4.41 -3.57 0.62
C HIS A 197 -4.42 -4.84 1.46
N TRP A 198 -3.92 -4.73 2.67
CA TRP A 198 -3.93 -5.79 3.67
C TRP A 198 -5.26 -5.83 4.43
N VAL A 199 -5.66 -7.03 4.84
CA VAL A 199 -6.67 -7.28 5.87
C VAL A 199 -5.97 -7.93 7.04
N GLU A 200 -5.88 -7.26 8.17
CA GLU A 200 -5.16 -7.72 9.36
C GLU A 200 -6.00 -8.74 10.14
N ALA A 201 -6.22 -9.90 9.51
CA ALA A 201 -7.17 -10.92 9.94
C ALA A 201 -6.55 -12.01 10.83
N ASP A 202 -5.33 -11.80 11.36
CA ASP A 202 -4.71 -12.77 12.25
C ASP A 202 -5.62 -13.07 13.46
N PRO A 203 -5.89 -14.35 13.79
CA PRO A 203 -6.85 -14.69 14.83
C PRO A 203 -6.41 -14.35 16.27
N ILE A 204 -5.11 -14.06 16.47
CA ILE A 204 -4.54 -13.77 17.81
C ILE A 204 -4.29 -12.29 17.99
N VAL A 205 -3.68 -11.66 17.02
CA VAL A 205 -3.21 -10.26 17.12
C VAL A 205 -3.90 -9.33 16.14
N GLY A 206 -4.62 -9.84 15.15
CA GLY A 206 -5.35 -9.05 14.17
C GLY A 206 -6.64 -8.46 14.76
N ASP A 207 -7.06 -7.34 14.22
CA ASP A 207 -8.30 -6.66 14.56
C ASP A 207 -9.21 -6.44 13.33
N GLY A 208 -8.83 -7.05 12.20
CA GLY A 208 -9.57 -6.97 10.94
C GLY A 208 -9.42 -5.64 10.19
N ALA A 209 -8.53 -4.75 10.62
CA ALA A 209 -8.31 -3.48 9.95
C ALA A 209 -7.82 -3.68 8.51
N PHE A 210 -8.19 -2.73 7.65
CA PHE A 210 -7.69 -2.62 6.28
C PHE A 210 -6.50 -1.67 6.28
N SER A 211 -5.35 -2.08 5.71
CA SER A 211 -4.13 -1.27 5.79
C SER A 211 -3.24 -1.39 4.55
N SER A 212 -2.27 -0.47 4.42
CA SER A 212 -1.28 -0.54 3.35
C SER A 212 0.08 -0.03 3.85
N ALA A 213 0.82 -0.87 4.55
CA ALA A 213 2.09 -0.52 5.15
C ALA A 213 3.18 -0.28 4.09
N GLY A 214 3.84 0.87 4.16
CA GLY A 214 4.98 1.23 3.33
C GLY A 214 6.32 0.85 3.96
N ALA A 215 7.29 0.47 3.14
CA ALA A 215 8.60 -0.01 3.58
C ALA A 215 9.39 0.98 4.47
N PHE A 216 9.09 2.28 4.39
CA PHE A 216 9.73 3.31 5.20
C PHE A 216 8.96 3.64 6.50
N GLY A 217 7.87 2.91 6.79
CA GLY A 217 7.08 3.07 8.00
C GLY A 217 5.82 3.93 7.84
N PHE A 218 5.48 4.41 6.65
CA PHE A 218 4.19 5.05 6.41
C PHE A 218 3.09 4.00 6.45
N TYR A 219 2.17 4.09 7.41
CA TYR A 219 1.17 3.06 7.67
C TYR A 219 -0.22 3.68 7.83
N PRO A 220 -1.01 3.71 6.75
CA PRO A 220 -2.42 4.10 6.80
C PRO A 220 -3.30 2.87 7.09
N TRP A 221 -4.43 3.10 7.79
CA TRP A 221 -5.46 2.07 8.00
C TRP A 221 -6.87 2.63 8.04
N ILE A 222 -7.84 1.77 7.78
CA ILE A 222 -9.26 1.93 8.09
C ILE A 222 -9.64 0.78 9.03
N ASP A 223 -10.39 1.05 10.08
CA ASP A 223 -10.85 0.04 11.03
C ASP A 223 -11.78 -1.01 10.38
N ALA A 224 -11.92 -2.18 11.00
CA ALA A 224 -12.75 -3.27 10.47
C ALA A 224 -14.23 -2.88 10.28
N SER A 225 -14.74 -1.96 11.11
CA SER A 225 -16.13 -1.46 10.99
C SER A 225 -16.31 -0.42 9.89
N LYS A 226 -15.22 0.03 9.25
CA LYS A 226 -15.20 1.09 8.21
C LYS A 226 -15.80 2.41 8.70
N THR A 227 -15.54 2.78 9.96
CA THR A 227 -16.10 3.99 10.58
C THR A 227 -15.07 5.07 10.85
N TRP A 228 -13.80 4.69 11.02
CA TRP A 228 -12.71 5.62 11.26
C TRP A 228 -11.40 5.12 10.64
N TYR A 229 -10.42 5.97 10.61
CA TYR A 229 -9.11 5.69 10.02
C TYR A 229 -8.00 6.34 10.85
N GLY A 230 -6.77 5.93 10.59
CA GLY A 230 -5.59 6.59 11.12
C GLY A 230 -4.39 6.38 10.22
N ILE A 231 -3.34 7.14 10.52
CA ILE A 231 -2.07 7.09 9.80
C ILE A 231 -0.93 7.22 10.81
N VAL A 232 0.01 6.28 10.78
CA VAL A 232 1.36 6.48 11.32
C VAL A 232 2.22 6.97 10.15
N ALA A 233 2.49 8.27 10.12
CA ALA A 233 3.36 8.87 9.10
C ALA A 233 4.80 8.84 9.60
N ARG A 234 5.54 7.83 9.19
CA ARG A 234 6.90 7.57 9.60
C ARG A 234 7.83 7.50 8.39
N LYS A 235 9.01 8.09 8.49
CA LYS A 235 10.05 8.03 7.48
C LYS A 235 11.32 7.48 8.13
N GLN A 236 11.58 6.22 7.93
CA GLN A 236 12.83 5.61 8.36
C GLN A 236 13.48 4.89 7.17
N ALA A 237 14.67 5.34 6.80
CA ALA A 237 15.52 4.55 5.93
C ALA A 237 16.06 3.38 6.77
N THR A 238 15.94 2.16 6.27
CA THR A 238 16.58 1.00 6.88
C THR A 238 18.11 1.21 6.85
N SER A 239 18.68 1.72 7.94
CA SER A 239 20.12 1.67 8.14
C SER A 239 20.45 0.27 8.63
N GLY A 240 21.36 -0.45 7.97
CA GLY A 240 21.73 -1.83 8.23
C GLY A 240 22.34 -2.15 9.59
N GLN A 241 21.82 -1.62 10.69
CA GLN A 241 22.37 -1.78 12.04
C GLN A 241 21.35 -2.17 13.12
N ASP A 242 20.11 -2.46 12.76
CA ASP A 242 19.15 -2.99 13.74
C ASP A 242 19.26 -4.52 13.78
N PRO A 243 19.62 -5.13 14.91
CA PRO A 243 19.75 -6.60 15.03
C PRO A 243 18.42 -7.34 14.80
N ASP A 244 17.29 -6.63 14.83
CA ASP A 244 15.96 -7.20 14.57
C ASP A 244 15.40 -6.80 13.20
N GLN A 245 16.27 -6.69 12.19
CA GLN A 245 15.91 -6.31 10.82
C GLN A 245 15.04 -7.33 10.07
N SER A 246 14.69 -8.45 10.68
CA SER A 246 13.72 -9.40 10.12
C SER A 246 12.32 -8.78 9.96
N LEU A 247 12.03 -7.71 10.69
CA LEU A 247 10.75 -7.01 10.66
C LEU A 247 10.91 -5.66 9.96
N GLY A 248 10.40 -5.53 8.73
CA GLY A 248 10.42 -4.26 8.00
C GLY A 248 9.68 -3.13 8.74
N GLU A 249 10.10 -1.88 8.48
CA GLU A 249 9.55 -0.69 9.15
C GLU A 249 8.03 -0.52 8.98
N GLY A 250 7.48 -0.98 7.86
CA GLY A 250 6.03 -1.02 7.63
C GLY A 250 5.31 -1.90 8.65
N TYR A 251 5.84 -3.07 8.93
CA TYR A 251 5.26 -3.98 9.92
C TYR A 251 5.39 -3.42 11.35
N ARG A 252 6.52 -2.82 11.71
CA ARG A 252 6.69 -2.12 13.00
C ARG A 252 5.67 -0.99 13.18
N SER A 253 5.38 -0.23 12.12
CA SER A 253 4.34 0.78 12.16
C SER A 253 2.94 0.17 12.28
N ALA A 254 2.71 -1.02 11.71
CA ALA A 254 1.44 -1.73 11.89
C ALA A 254 1.25 -2.20 13.34
N GLN A 255 2.30 -2.68 14.00
CA GLN A 255 2.25 -3.01 15.43
C GLN A 255 1.86 -1.78 16.27
N CYS A 256 2.50 -0.62 16.00
CA CYS A 256 2.14 0.64 16.65
C CYS A 256 0.68 1.03 16.36
N GLY A 257 0.23 0.90 15.12
CA GLY A 257 -1.15 1.19 14.73
C GLY A 257 -2.18 0.31 15.45
N ARG A 258 -1.88 -0.97 15.70
CA ARG A 258 -2.75 -1.85 16.50
C ARG A 258 -2.90 -1.35 17.93
N LEU A 259 -1.79 -0.91 18.56
CA LEU A 259 -1.86 -0.33 19.91
C LEU A 259 -2.71 0.95 19.91
N ILE A 260 -2.57 1.82 18.90
CA ILE A 260 -3.39 3.01 18.75
C ILE A 260 -4.87 2.64 18.60
N ARG A 261 -5.20 1.68 17.72
CA ARG A 261 -6.59 1.21 17.55
C ARG A 261 -7.16 0.64 18.83
N LYS A 262 -6.37 -0.18 19.53
CA LYS A 262 -6.78 -0.77 20.81
C LYS A 262 -7.02 0.31 21.87
N ALA A 263 -6.09 1.26 22.01
CA ALA A 263 -6.25 2.40 22.93
C ALA A 263 -7.52 3.21 22.65
N TRP A 264 -7.77 3.47 21.37
CA TRP A 264 -8.96 4.22 20.93
C TRP A 264 -10.26 3.51 21.28
N VAL A 265 -10.35 2.20 21.01
CA VAL A 265 -11.57 1.42 21.27
C VAL A 265 -11.80 1.17 22.77
N THR A 266 -10.73 0.97 23.54
CA THR A 266 -10.83 0.66 24.98
C THR A 266 -10.78 1.92 25.86
N ALA A 267 -10.47 3.08 25.29
CA ALA A 267 -10.19 4.33 26.04
C ALA A 267 -9.09 4.16 27.11
N THR A 268 -8.15 3.24 26.90
CA THR A 268 -7.08 2.90 27.86
C THR A 268 -5.72 2.99 27.15
N ALA A 269 -4.71 3.51 27.84
CA ALA A 269 -3.33 3.51 27.34
C ALA A 269 -2.84 2.07 27.11
N GLN A 270 -2.06 1.85 26.06
CA GLN A 270 -1.51 0.56 25.66
C GLN A 270 0.04 0.56 25.71
#